data_c9db3d5633939bc74ac0f956f7a128fa
#
_entry.id   c9db3d5633939bc74ac0f956f7a128fa
#
_cell.length_a   1.000
_cell.length_b   1.000
_cell.length_c   1.000
_cell.angle_alpha   90.00
_cell.angle_beta   90.00
_cell.angle_gamma   90.00
#
_symmetry.space_group_name_H-M   'P 1'
#
loop_
_entity.id
_entity.type
_entity.pdbx_description
1 polymer ?
#
loop_
_entity_poly.entity_id
_entity_poly.type
_entity_poly.pdbx_seq_one_letter_code
_entity_poly.pdbx_strand_id
1 'polypeptide(L)'
;MMKCVSILGSTGSIGRQSLDIISHMDVRVAALTAGTSVERMAQQCRQFLPELAVMATEEAALALKNEISDLPTRVSWGEEGLIEAASLESADCVITAVVGMLGLKPTLAAIRAGKRIGLANKETLVCAGELVMAEAKKYGTEIVPVDSEHSAIFQCLMGIGNKKEIHKLILTCSGGPFYGMNREQLQSVTKSDALKHPNWKMGPKITIDCATLMNKGLEVIEAMRLYDVPVEQVDVVIHRQSIVHSMVETVDGAVMAQLGAPDMRLPIQLALTYPERTECPVDRLDLTKCGALTFAEPDMEAFPCLKLARDCAKLGGTACPVMNGANEAAVALYLQDKIGFYDIYELVKGAVDTVPFIQNPTLEEILESDRLARQYVAEQYEVL
;
A
#
# COMPACT_ATOMS: atom_id res chain seq x y z
N MET A 1 -5.41 23.35 -9.65
CA MET A 1 -4.69 23.03 -8.37
C MET A 1 -5.71 22.43 -7.40
N MET A 2 -5.41 21.32 -6.79
CA MET A 2 -6.24 20.68 -5.75
C MET A 2 -6.41 21.63 -4.57
N LYS A 3 -7.62 21.73 -4.03
CA LYS A 3 -7.95 22.66 -2.94
C LYS A 3 -8.41 21.96 -1.67
N CYS A 4 -8.86 20.71 -1.79
CA CYS A 4 -9.44 20.00 -0.66
C CYS A 4 -9.19 18.49 -0.75
N VAL A 5 -8.86 17.84 0.37
CA VAL A 5 -8.49 16.42 0.42
C VAL A 5 -9.20 15.68 1.55
N SER A 6 -9.65 14.46 1.28
CA SER A 6 -10.03 13.48 2.29
C SER A 6 -8.86 12.52 2.55
N ILE A 7 -8.59 12.18 3.82
CA ILE A 7 -7.52 11.26 4.21
C ILE A 7 -8.14 10.06 4.93
N LEU A 8 -8.12 8.93 4.27
CA LEU A 8 -8.58 7.67 4.86
C LEU A 8 -7.42 7.02 5.62
N GLY A 9 -7.55 6.91 6.95
CA GLY A 9 -6.48 6.42 7.82
C GLY A 9 -5.50 7.49 8.30
N SER A 10 -6.00 8.68 8.66
CA SER A 10 -5.20 9.88 9.01
C SER A 10 -4.27 9.71 10.20
N THR A 11 -4.60 8.81 11.14
CA THR A 11 -3.78 8.56 12.34
C THR A 11 -2.64 7.57 12.12
N GLY A 12 -2.62 6.88 10.97
CA GLY A 12 -1.57 5.96 10.54
C GLY A 12 -0.28 6.68 10.09
N SER A 13 0.73 5.91 9.67
CA SER A 13 2.01 6.46 9.23
C SER A 13 1.87 7.39 8.01
N ILE A 14 1.22 6.91 6.95
CA ILE A 14 1.01 7.68 5.72
C ILE A 14 0.06 8.85 5.97
N GLY A 15 -1.05 8.65 6.70
CA GLY A 15 -1.99 9.72 7.00
C GLY A 15 -1.36 10.88 7.77
N ARG A 16 -0.51 10.61 8.75
CA ARG A 16 0.22 11.65 9.49
C ARG A 16 1.22 12.41 8.61
N GLN A 17 1.94 11.72 7.74
CA GLN A 17 2.86 12.35 6.81
C GLN A 17 2.10 13.14 5.73
N SER A 18 0.90 12.71 5.35
CA SER A 18 0.01 13.49 4.47
C SER A 18 -0.42 14.81 5.13
N LEU A 19 -0.80 14.76 6.41
CA LEU A 19 -1.16 15.96 7.16
C LEU A 19 0.04 16.88 7.41
N ASP A 20 1.24 16.33 7.61
CA ASP A 20 2.49 17.10 7.68
C ASP A 20 2.72 17.89 6.38
N ILE A 21 2.63 17.24 5.23
CA ILE A 21 2.72 17.92 3.92
C ILE A 21 1.64 18.98 3.75
N ILE A 22 0.38 18.65 4.04
CA ILE A 22 -0.76 19.57 3.90
C ILE A 22 -0.62 20.80 4.78
N SER A 23 0.00 20.69 5.95
CA SER A 23 0.25 21.83 6.84
C SER A 23 1.19 22.90 6.23
N HIS A 24 1.92 22.56 5.16
CA HIS A 24 2.79 23.46 4.40
C HIS A 24 2.17 23.90 3.04
N MET A 25 0.91 23.55 2.80
CA MET A 25 0.22 23.82 1.53
C MET A 25 -1.07 24.61 1.77
N ASP A 26 -1.53 25.32 0.75
CA ASP A 26 -2.87 25.94 0.74
C ASP A 26 -3.93 24.91 0.29
N VAL A 27 -4.10 23.86 1.10
CA VAL A 27 -5.04 22.76 0.86
C VAL A 27 -5.85 22.51 2.14
N ARG A 28 -7.19 22.50 2.01
CA ARG A 28 -8.08 22.17 3.12
C ARG A 28 -8.26 20.67 3.28
N VAL A 29 -8.61 20.23 4.47
CA VAL A 29 -8.96 18.83 4.76
C VAL A 29 -10.48 18.73 4.83
N ALA A 30 -11.09 17.95 3.91
CA ALA A 30 -12.52 17.69 3.89
C ALA A 30 -12.92 16.64 4.93
N ALA A 31 -12.21 15.51 4.93
CA ALA A 31 -12.50 14.44 5.89
C ALA A 31 -11.22 13.77 6.41
N LEU A 32 -11.32 13.29 7.64
CA LEU A 32 -10.33 12.45 8.29
C LEU A 32 -10.98 11.15 8.75
N THR A 33 -10.31 10.03 8.58
CA THR A 33 -10.79 8.76 9.14
C THR A 33 -9.72 8.08 9.98
N ALA A 34 -10.11 7.37 11.02
CA ALA A 34 -9.21 6.64 11.91
C ALA A 34 -9.84 5.35 12.45
N GLY A 35 -9.00 4.46 12.96
CA GLY A 35 -9.44 3.28 13.73
C GLY A 35 -10.07 3.71 15.07
N THR A 36 -9.37 3.46 16.17
CA THR A 36 -9.84 3.74 17.54
C THR A 36 -9.01 4.81 18.26
N SER A 37 -8.08 5.48 17.59
CA SER A 37 -7.19 6.49 18.19
C SER A 37 -7.92 7.84 18.37
N VAL A 38 -8.81 7.93 19.33
CA VAL A 38 -9.68 9.11 19.59
C VAL A 38 -8.86 10.35 19.87
N GLU A 39 -7.89 10.30 20.80
CA GLU A 39 -7.08 11.46 21.20
C GLU A 39 -6.34 12.07 19.99
N ARG A 40 -5.69 11.24 19.17
CA ARG A 40 -4.98 11.73 17.99
C ARG A 40 -5.92 12.29 16.95
N MET A 41 -7.09 11.66 16.76
CA MET A 41 -8.11 12.17 15.85
C MET A 41 -8.65 13.54 16.31
N ALA A 42 -8.89 13.73 17.61
CA ALA A 42 -9.31 15.01 18.17
C ALA A 42 -8.26 16.11 17.93
N GLN A 43 -6.98 15.80 18.14
CA GLN A 43 -5.88 16.72 17.82
C GLN A 43 -5.88 17.12 16.34
N GLN A 44 -6.05 16.15 15.42
CA GLN A 44 -6.12 16.42 13.99
C GLN A 44 -7.36 17.24 13.62
N CYS A 45 -8.51 16.96 14.22
CA CYS A 45 -9.73 17.76 14.02
C CYS A 45 -9.54 19.22 14.47
N ARG A 46 -8.89 19.47 15.60
CA ARG A 46 -8.59 20.82 16.09
C ARG A 46 -7.64 21.58 15.17
N GLN A 47 -6.67 20.87 14.60
CA GLN A 47 -5.65 21.48 13.73
C GLN A 47 -6.19 21.77 12.32
N PHE A 48 -6.96 20.86 11.73
CA PHE A 48 -7.33 20.91 10.32
C PHE A 48 -8.80 21.24 10.07
N LEU A 49 -9.64 21.22 11.10
CA LEU A 49 -11.07 21.57 11.05
C LEU A 49 -11.83 20.89 9.89
N PRO A 50 -11.76 19.54 9.77
CA PRO A 50 -12.45 18.83 8.69
C PRO A 50 -13.98 18.97 8.81
N GLU A 51 -14.68 18.84 7.68
CA GLU A 51 -16.15 18.77 7.66
C GLU A 51 -16.65 17.47 8.29
N LEU A 52 -15.90 16.37 8.09
CA LEU A 52 -16.25 15.02 8.56
C LEU A 52 -15.07 14.31 9.21
N ALA A 53 -15.31 13.74 10.38
CA ALA A 53 -14.40 12.84 11.08
C ALA A 53 -15.07 11.47 11.25
N VAL A 54 -14.37 10.39 10.83
CA VAL A 54 -14.92 9.02 10.88
C VAL A 54 -14.07 8.11 11.74
N MET A 55 -14.69 7.40 12.67
CA MET A 55 -14.03 6.39 13.48
C MET A 55 -14.46 4.99 13.05
N ALA A 56 -13.65 3.97 13.34
CA ALA A 56 -13.98 2.60 12.96
C ALA A 56 -15.20 2.05 13.69
N THR A 57 -15.46 2.49 14.93
CA THR A 57 -16.56 1.98 15.76
C THR A 57 -17.42 3.12 16.29
N GLU A 58 -18.69 2.82 16.59
CA GLU A 58 -19.62 3.77 17.19
C GLU A 58 -19.12 4.30 18.53
N GLU A 59 -18.55 3.43 19.37
CA GLU A 59 -18.00 3.79 20.66
C GLU A 59 -16.88 4.85 20.52
N ALA A 60 -15.93 4.63 19.60
CA ALA A 60 -14.86 5.59 19.35
C ALA A 60 -15.40 6.91 18.76
N ALA A 61 -16.45 6.86 17.95
CA ALA A 61 -17.10 8.04 17.39
C ALA A 61 -17.81 8.87 18.47
N LEU A 62 -18.51 8.22 19.39
CA LEU A 62 -19.14 8.90 20.54
C LEU A 62 -18.10 9.57 21.43
N ALA A 63 -16.98 8.87 21.72
CA ALA A 63 -15.87 9.44 22.46
C ALA A 63 -15.27 10.66 21.76
N LEU A 64 -15.03 10.57 20.45
CA LEU A 64 -14.53 11.68 19.64
C LEU A 64 -15.50 12.86 19.64
N LYS A 65 -16.79 12.61 19.46
CA LYS A 65 -17.83 13.64 19.44
C LYS A 65 -17.88 14.45 20.75
N ASN A 66 -17.68 13.80 21.88
CA ASN A 66 -17.57 14.46 23.17
C ASN A 66 -16.31 15.32 23.27
N GLU A 67 -15.16 14.77 22.80
CA GLU A 67 -13.86 15.44 22.85
C GLU A 67 -13.79 16.70 21.98
N ILE A 68 -14.49 16.72 20.83
CA ILE A 68 -14.52 17.85 19.90
C ILE A 68 -15.89 18.54 19.84
N SER A 69 -16.65 18.52 20.94
CA SER A 69 -18.00 19.10 21.00
C SER A 69 -18.06 20.61 20.74
N ASP A 70 -16.94 21.29 20.85
CA ASP A 70 -16.72 22.71 20.55
C ASP A 70 -16.44 23.00 19.06
N LEU A 71 -16.22 21.96 18.24
CA LEU A 71 -15.91 22.09 16.80
C LEU A 71 -17.15 21.85 15.93
N PRO A 72 -17.18 22.44 14.70
CA PRO A 72 -18.28 22.23 13.76
C PRO A 72 -18.17 20.88 13.01
N THR A 73 -17.12 20.11 13.26
CA THR A 73 -16.83 18.84 12.60
C THR A 73 -17.91 17.81 12.89
N ARG A 74 -18.52 17.26 11.84
CA ARG A 74 -19.48 16.16 11.95
C ARG A 74 -18.74 14.84 12.20
N VAL A 75 -19.25 13.99 13.08
CA VAL A 75 -18.64 12.69 13.42
C VAL A 75 -19.53 11.56 12.93
N SER A 76 -18.93 10.56 12.29
CA SER A 76 -19.55 9.33 11.79
C SER A 76 -18.67 8.12 12.12
N TRP A 77 -19.13 6.90 11.78
CA TRP A 77 -18.38 5.68 12.04
C TRP A 77 -18.65 4.58 10.99
N GLY A 78 -17.83 3.55 11.03
CA GLY A 78 -18.01 2.31 10.26
C GLY A 78 -17.75 2.45 8.76
N GLU A 79 -18.17 1.43 8.02
CA GLU A 79 -17.95 1.36 6.56
C GLU A 79 -18.70 2.48 5.82
N GLU A 80 -19.95 2.76 6.19
CA GLU A 80 -20.74 3.81 5.55
C GLU A 80 -20.09 5.19 5.73
N GLY A 81 -19.60 5.49 6.93
CA GLY A 81 -18.87 6.72 7.19
C GLY A 81 -17.57 6.82 6.40
N LEU A 82 -16.85 5.70 6.24
CA LEU A 82 -15.62 5.64 5.45
C LEU A 82 -15.89 5.88 3.95
N ILE A 83 -16.98 5.32 3.43
CA ILE A 83 -17.45 5.55 2.05
C ILE A 83 -17.88 7.02 1.87
N GLU A 84 -18.60 7.57 2.82
CA GLU A 84 -18.99 8.99 2.82
C GLU A 84 -17.76 9.90 2.77
N ALA A 85 -16.77 9.69 3.65
CA ALA A 85 -15.51 10.45 3.67
C ALA A 85 -14.75 10.38 2.35
N ALA A 86 -14.80 9.23 1.67
CA ALA A 86 -14.16 9.02 0.38
C ALA A 86 -14.86 9.71 -0.78
N SER A 87 -16.17 9.99 -0.66
CA SER A 87 -17.00 10.53 -1.75
C SER A 87 -17.54 11.95 -1.48
N LEU A 88 -17.06 12.63 -0.42
CA LEU A 88 -17.46 13.99 -0.11
C LEU A 88 -17.37 14.92 -1.33
N GLU A 89 -18.42 15.71 -1.56
CA GLU A 89 -18.46 16.61 -2.71
C GLU A 89 -17.36 17.67 -2.64
N SER A 90 -17.05 18.16 -1.46
CA SER A 90 -16.02 19.18 -1.21
C SER A 90 -14.58 18.72 -1.45
N ALA A 91 -14.32 17.38 -1.48
CA ALA A 91 -12.99 16.85 -1.72
C ALA A 91 -12.67 16.75 -3.21
N ASP A 92 -11.48 17.20 -3.62
CA ASP A 92 -10.93 17.03 -4.96
C ASP A 92 -10.14 15.72 -5.09
N CYS A 93 -9.53 15.29 -3.98
CA CYS A 93 -8.62 14.15 -3.90
C CYS A 93 -8.88 13.32 -2.64
N VAL A 94 -8.61 12.04 -2.71
CA VAL A 94 -8.66 11.10 -1.58
C VAL A 94 -7.33 10.38 -1.44
N ILE A 95 -6.67 10.54 -0.29
CA ILE A 95 -5.51 9.71 0.08
C ILE A 95 -6.02 8.44 0.76
N THR A 96 -5.82 7.29 0.14
CA THR A 96 -6.27 6.00 0.68
C THR A 96 -5.15 5.35 1.48
N ALA A 97 -5.05 5.67 2.78
CA ALA A 97 -4.00 5.20 3.68
C ALA A 97 -4.52 4.21 4.76
N VAL A 98 -5.64 3.57 4.50
CA VAL A 98 -6.15 2.43 5.29
C VAL A 98 -5.42 1.15 4.88
N VAL A 99 -5.44 0.13 5.73
CA VAL A 99 -4.72 -1.14 5.50
C VAL A 99 -5.67 -2.23 5.03
N GLY A 100 -5.22 -3.10 4.15
CA GLY A 100 -5.93 -4.31 3.72
C GLY A 100 -7.18 -4.02 2.89
N MET A 101 -8.09 -4.97 2.86
CA MET A 101 -9.33 -4.92 2.06
C MET A 101 -10.31 -3.80 2.45
N LEU A 102 -10.13 -3.19 3.63
CA LEU A 102 -10.97 -2.08 4.11
C LEU A 102 -10.95 -0.87 3.15
N GLY A 103 -9.87 -0.69 2.40
CA GLY A 103 -9.72 0.41 1.44
C GLY A 103 -10.47 0.23 0.13
N LEU A 104 -10.91 -0.99 -0.23
CA LEU A 104 -11.42 -1.28 -1.57
C LEU A 104 -12.75 -0.55 -1.87
N LYS A 105 -13.78 -0.72 -1.04
CA LYS A 105 -15.09 -0.08 -1.25
C LYS A 105 -15.01 1.45 -1.23
N PRO A 106 -14.30 2.08 -0.26
CA PRO A 106 -14.13 3.53 -0.26
C PRO A 106 -13.37 4.04 -1.49
N THR A 107 -12.34 3.32 -1.96
CA THR A 107 -11.62 3.70 -3.18
C THR A 107 -12.53 3.65 -4.41
N LEU A 108 -13.36 2.61 -4.56
CA LEU A 108 -14.35 2.53 -5.63
C LEU A 108 -15.39 3.66 -5.54
N ALA A 109 -15.83 4.01 -4.33
CA ALA A 109 -16.75 5.14 -4.13
C ALA A 109 -16.11 6.48 -4.53
N ALA A 110 -14.86 6.72 -4.14
CA ALA A 110 -14.11 7.90 -4.53
C ALA A 110 -13.92 8.00 -6.05
N ILE A 111 -13.58 6.89 -6.71
CA ILE A 111 -13.46 6.80 -8.17
C ILE A 111 -14.79 7.17 -8.84
N ARG A 112 -15.90 6.59 -8.40
CA ARG A 112 -17.24 6.86 -8.94
C ARG A 112 -17.70 8.30 -8.71
N ALA A 113 -17.20 8.93 -7.65
CA ALA A 113 -17.41 10.35 -7.36
C ALA A 113 -16.44 11.29 -8.13
N GLY A 114 -15.59 10.74 -9.03
CA GLY A 114 -14.66 11.52 -9.85
C GLY A 114 -13.50 12.15 -9.06
N LYS A 115 -13.17 11.61 -7.88
CA LYS A 115 -12.09 12.14 -7.04
C LYS A 115 -10.75 11.57 -7.49
N ARG A 116 -9.71 12.42 -7.60
CA ARG A 116 -8.32 11.92 -7.74
C ARG A 116 -7.98 11.00 -6.57
N ILE A 117 -7.29 9.91 -6.84
CA ILE A 117 -6.85 8.96 -5.81
C ILE A 117 -5.34 9.07 -5.61
N GLY A 118 -4.90 9.44 -4.41
CA GLY A 118 -3.55 9.21 -3.93
C GLY A 118 -3.50 7.82 -3.28
N LEU A 119 -3.09 6.82 -4.05
CA LEU A 119 -3.20 5.41 -3.65
C LEU A 119 -2.01 4.99 -2.79
N ALA A 120 -2.24 4.80 -1.49
CA ALA A 120 -1.26 4.21 -0.57
C ALA A 120 -1.66 2.80 -0.10
N ASN A 121 -2.91 2.40 -0.31
CA ASN A 121 -3.42 1.06 0.00
C ASN A 121 -3.21 0.13 -1.20
N LYS A 122 -2.06 -0.53 -1.26
CA LYS A 122 -1.70 -1.43 -2.36
C LYS A 122 -2.63 -2.64 -2.49
N GLU A 123 -3.17 -3.11 -1.37
CA GLU A 123 -4.06 -4.25 -1.34
C GLU A 123 -5.31 -4.04 -2.21
N THR A 124 -5.74 -2.81 -2.39
CA THR A 124 -6.83 -2.44 -3.32
C THR A 124 -6.54 -2.90 -4.76
N LEU A 125 -5.33 -2.67 -5.27
CA LEU A 125 -4.94 -3.12 -6.62
C LEU A 125 -4.51 -4.59 -6.66
N VAL A 126 -3.94 -5.10 -5.58
CA VAL A 126 -3.58 -6.51 -5.47
C VAL A 126 -4.83 -7.38 -5.57
N CYS A 127 -5.87 -7.06 -4.82
CA CYS A 127 -7.06 -7.89 -4.71
C CYS A 127 -8.11 -7.65 -5.80
N ALA A 128 -8.26 -6.40 -6.25
CA ALA A 128 -9.32 -6.00 -7.18
C ALA A 128 -8.82 -5.07 -8.30
N GLY A 129 -7.53 -5.15 -8.66
CA GLY A 129 -6.92 -4.18 -9.57
C GLY A 129 -7.60 -4.09 -10.93
N GLU A 130 -8.07 -5.19 -11.52
CA GLU A 130 -8.81 -5.16 -12.79
C GLU A 130 -10.10 -4.35 -12.67
N LEU A 131 -10.87 -4.58 -11.61
CA LEU A 131 -12.11 -3.86 -11.33
C LEU A 131 -11.83 -2.38 -11.05
N VAL A 132 -10.85 -2.07 -10.22
CA VAL A 132 -10.50 -0.70 -9.82
C VAL A 132 -10.00 0.11 -11.02
N MET A 133 -9.11 -0.45 -11.84
CA MET A 133 -8.59 0.24 -13.03
C MET A 133 -9.64 0.41 -14.12
N ALA A 134 -10.56 -0.56 -14.28
CA ALA A 134 -11.70 -0.44 -15.18
C ALA A 134 -12.66 0.69 -14.75
N GLU A 135 -13.00 0.76 -13.45
CA GLU A 135 -13.83 1.84 -12.92
C GLU A 135 -13.11 3.20 -13.03
N ALA A 136 -11.82 3.28 -12.72
CA ALA A 136 -11.05 4.51 -12.87
C ALA A 136 -11.07 5.02 -14.32
N LYS A 137 -10.87 4.14 -15.30
CA LYS A 137 -10.97 4.46 -16.72
C LYS A 137 -12.37 4.93 -17.10
N LYS A 138 -13.41 4.25 -16.63
CA LYS A 138 -14.82 4.56 -16.92
C LYS A 138 -15.22 5.95 -16.42
N TYR A 139 -14.78 6.33 -15.23
CA TYR A 139 -15.10 7.62 -14.61
C TYR A 139 -14.06 8.72 -14.90
N GLY A 140 -12.99 8.41 -15.65
CA GLY A 140 -11.92 9.36 -15.94
C GLY A 140 -11.14 9.78 -14.69
N THR A 141 -11.10 8.93 -13.68
CA THR A 141 -10.42 9.21 -12.42
C THR A 141 -8.93 8.90 -12.53
N GLU A 142 -8.11 9.83 -12.08
CA GLU A 142 -6.67 9.67 -12.02
C GLU A 142 -6.25 8.98 -10.72
N ILE A 143 -5.46 7.91 -10.84
CA ILE A 143 -4.84 7.22 -9.69
C ILE A 143 -3.35 7.57 -9.71
N VAL A 144 -2.88 8.24 -8.66
CA VAL A 144 -1.46 8.59 -8.46
C VAL A 144 -0.92 7.76 -7.31
N PRO A 145 0.13 6.96 -7.54
CA PRO A 145 0.66 6.07 -6.51
C PRO A 145 1.41 6.85 -5.42
N VAL A 146 1.17 6.44 -4.18
CA VAL A 146 1.88 6.93 -2.99
C VAL A 146 2.96 5.94 -2.55
N ASP A 147 2.81 4.64 -2.84
CA ASP A 147 3.89 3.68 -2.62
C ASP A 147 5.17 4.14 -3.33
N SER A 148 6.32 4.14 -2.63
CA SER A 148 7.54 4.79 -3.11
C SER A 148 8.06 4.23 -4.42
N GLU A 149 8.02 2.92 -4.58
CA GLU A 149 8.46 2.22 -5.78
C GLU A 149 7.57 2.52 -6.98
N HIS A 150 6.25 2.52 -6.75
CA HIS A 150 5.28 2.85 -7.80
C HIS A 150 5.34 4.33 -8.16
N SER A 151 5.45 5.22 -7.17
CA SER A 151 5.68 6.65 -7.44
C SER A 151 6.94 6.88 -8.25
N ALA A 152 8.02 6.11 -8.01
CA ALA A 152 9.26 6.19 -8.78
C ALA A 152 9.05 5.77 -10.24
N ILE A 153 8.37 4.63 -10.47
CA ILE A 153 8.01 4.19 -11.83
C ILE A 153 7.13 5.22 -12.51
N PHE A 154 6.09 5.72 -11.82
CA PHE A 154 5.21 6.77 -12.35
C PHE A 154 6.00 7.98 -12.83
N GLN A 155 7.00 8.44 -12.06
CA GLN A 155 7.87 9.56 -12.41
C GLN A 155 8.78 9.25 -13.60
N CYS A 156 9.35 8.05 -13.69
CA CYS A 156 10.14 7.62 -14.84
C CYS A 156 9.29 7.59 -16.13
N LEU A 157 8.04 7.13 -16.02
CA LEU A 157 7.10 7.03 -17.15
C LEU A 157 6.63 8.38 -17.68
N MET A 158 6.74 9.49 -16.92
CA MET A 158 6.41 10.83 -17.41
C MET A 158 7.23 11.25 -18.64
N GLY A 159 8.43 10.68 -18.81
CA GLY A 159 9.31 10.93 -19.95
C GLY A 159 9.13 9.95 -21.12
N ILE A 160 8.24 8.96 -20.99
CA ILE A 160 8.02 7.91 -22.00
C ILE A 160 6.68 8.17 -22.69
N GLY A 161 6.73 8.34 -24.01
CA GLY A 161 5.55 8.73 -24.80
C GLY A 161 4.57 7.60 -25.07
N ASN A 162 5.03 6.34 -25.07
CA ASN A 162 4.22 5.18 -25.45
C ASN A 162 4.57 3.96 -24.59
N LYS A 163 3.55 3.24 -24.10
CA LYS A 163 3.74 1.98 -23.36
C LYS A 163 4.56 0.92 -24.12
N LYS A 164 4.51 0.92 -25.47
CA LYS A 164 5.32 0.00 -26.28
C LYS A 164 6.83 0.24 -26.20
N GLU A 165 7.24 1.38 -25.66
CA GLU A 165 8.63 1.73 -25.42
C GLU A 165 9.16 1.13 -24.11
N ILE A 166 8.29 0.61 -23.26
CA ILE A 166 8.64 -0.05 -22.00
C ILE A 166 9.10 -1.48 -22.31
N HIS A 167 10.37 -1.79 -22.02
CA HIS A 167 10.86 -3.16 -22.01
C HIS A 167 10.48 -3.85 -20.70
N LYS A 168 10.81 -3.24 -19.56
CA LYS A 168 10.40 -3.71 -18.22
C LYS A 168 10.39 -2.63 -17.16
N LEU A 169 9.63 -2.88 -16.10
CA LEU A 169 9.66 -2.15 -14.84
C LEU A 169 10.58 -2.89 -13.87
N ILE A 170 11.42 -2.16 -13.13
CA ILE A 170 12.38 -2.75 -12.19
C ILE A 170 12.08 -2.17 -10.80
N LEU A 171 11.43 -2.97 -9.97
CA LEU A 171 11.16 -2.64 -8.58
C LEU A 171 12.41 -2.88 -7.73
N THR A 172 12.80 -1.92 -6.93
CA THR A 172 13.86 -2.10 -5.95
C THR A 172 13.29 -2.51 -4.59
N CYS A 173 14.06 -3.22 -3.78
CA CYS A 173 13.74 -3.45 -2.37
C CYS A 173 15.00 -3.53 -1.52
N SER A 174 14.88 -3.25 -0.23
CA SER A 174 16.00 -3.38 0.71
C SER A 174 16.42 -4.84 0.97
N GLY A 175 15.59 -5.81 0.59
CA GLY A 175 15.76 -7.21 0.94
C GLY A 175 15.39 -7.55 2.40
N GLY A 176 14.84 -6.57 3.14
CA GLY A 176 14.39 -6.76 4.52
C GLY A 176 15.53 -6.95 5.53
N PRO A 177 15.18 -7.33 6.79
CA PRO A 177 16.16 -7.55 7.86
C PRO A 177 17.02 -8.80 7.65
N PHE A 178 16.54 -9.77 6.87
CA PHE A 178 17.15 -11.09 6.73
C PHE A 178 17.94 -11.27 5.42
N TYR A 179 18.22 -10.18 4.70
CA TYR A 179 19.01 -10.25 3.48
C TYR A 179 20.34 -10.99 3.67
N GLY A 180 20.61 -11.97 2.81
CA GLY A 180 21.82 -12.79 2.84
C GLY A 180 21.74 -14.00 3.77
N MET A 181 20.64 -14.20 4.50
CA MET A 181 20.40 -15.42 5.28
C MET A 181 19.83 -16.52 4.38
N ASN A 182 20.28 -17.75 4.60
CA ASN A 182 19.76 -18.94 3.92
C ASN A 182 18.53 -19.52 4.65
N ARG A 183 17.89 -20.52 4.04
CA ARG A 183 16.67 -21.15 4.58
C ARG A 183 16.87 -21.75 5.97
N GLU A 184 18.02 -22.35 6.27
CA GLU A 184 18.30 -22.96 7.56
C GLU A 184 18.37 -21.91 8.68
N GLN A 185 19.08 -20.81 8.41
CA GLN A 185 19.18 -19.68 9.35
C GLN A 185 17.83 -19.03 9.64
N LEU A 186 16.95 -18.97 8.65
CA LEU A 186 15.62 -18.38 8.78
C LEU A 186 14.63 -19.21 9.61
N GLN A 187 14.91 -20.50 9.87
CA GLN A 187 14.04 -21.34 10.72
C GLN A 187 13.98 -20.87 12.18
N SER A 188 15.04 -20.19 12.65
CA SER A 188 15.17 -19.78 14.06
C SER A 188 14.96 -18.29 14.30
N VAL A 189 14.59 -17.51 13.28
CA VAL A 189 14.40 -16.07 13.44
C VAL A 189 13.14 -15.75 14.23
N THR A 190 13.23 -14.72 15.04
CA THR A 190 12.13 -14.28 15.91
C THR A 190 11.37 -13.10 15.29
N LYS A 191 10.15 -12.87 15.78
CA LYS A 191 9.38 -11.64 15.49
C LYS A 191 10.20 -10.38 15.76
N SER A 192 10.95 -10.36 16.88
CA SER A 192 11.79 -9.21 17.22
C SER A 192 12.88 -8.93 16.18
N ASP A 193 13.40 -9.97 15.52
CA ASP A 193 14.38 -9.82 14.45
C ASP A 193 13.70 -9.35 13.15
N ALA A 194 12.56 -9.92 12.83
CA ALA A 194 11.79 -9.57 11.64
C ALA A 194 11.30 -8.10 11.65
N LEU A 195 11.06 -7.53 12.82
CA LEU A 195 10.62 -6.13 12.97
C LEU A 195 11.75 -5.09 12.85
N LYS A 196 13.02 -5.52 12.67
CA LYS A 196 14.18 -4.61 12.51
C LYS A 196 14.42 -4.25 11.04
N HIS A 197 13.53 -3.46 10.44
CA HIS A 197 13.75 -3.03 9.06
C HIS A 197 14.96 -2.08 8.95
N PRO A 198 15.87 -2.27 7.94
CA PRO A 198 17.14 -1.53 7.89
C PRO A 198 16.99 -0.03 7.64
N ASN A 199 16.02 0.40 6.83
CA ASN A 199 15.94 1.77 6.32
C ASN A 199 14.66 2.51 6.72
N TRP A 200 13.53 1.79 6.90
CA TRP A 200 12.21 2.39 7.07
C TRP A 200 11.62 2.09 8.45
N LYS A 201 10.94 3.09 9.02
CA LYS A 201 10.11 2.91 10.22
C LYS A 201 8.65 2.78 9.80
N MET A 202 8.17 1.56 9.76
CA MET A 202 6.85 1.22 9.24
C MET A 202 5.97 0.54 10.29
N GLY A 203 4.71 0.29 9.95
CA GLY A 203 3.82 -0.55 10.75
C GLY A 203 4.30 -2.01 10.82
N PRO A 204 3.87 -2.77 11.84
CA PRO A 204 4.37 -4.14 12.04
C PRO A 204 4.01 -5.07 10.87
N LYS A 205 2.81 -5.01 10.31
CA LYS A 205 2.36 -5.88 9.19
C LYS A 205 3.28 -5.74 7.97
N ILE A 206 3.48 -4.54 7.46
CA ILE A 206 4.32 -4.31 6.28
C ILE A 206 5.80 -4.62 6.56
N THR A 207 6.26 -4.49 7.81
CA THR A 207 7.63 -4.85 8.19
C THR A 207 7.85 -6.36 8.09
N ILE A 208 6.88 -7.18 8.51
CA ILE A 208 6.91 -8.64 8.32
C ILE A 208 6.81 -8.99 6.82
N ASP A 209 5.95 -8.32 6.07
CA ASP A 209 5.87 -8.52 4.61
C ASP A 209 7.21 -8.21 3.90
N CYS A 210 7.95 -7.19 4.37
CA CYS A 210 9.31 -6.92 3.88
C CYS A 210 10.29 -8.03 4.27
N ALA A 211 10.18 -8.57 5.48
CA ALA A 211 11.04 -9.65 5.97
C ALA A 211 10.86 -10.95 5.16
N THR A 212 9.64 -11.25 4.70
CA THR A 212 9.28 -12.42 3.88
C THR A 212 9.41 -12.17 2.38
N LEU A 213 9.71 -10.95 1.93
CA LEU A 213 9.58 -10.46 0.55
C LEU A 213 8.15 -10.51 -0.02
N MET A 214 7.13 -10.78 0.81
CA MET A 214 5.72 -10.68 0.39
C MET A 214 5.37 -9.25 -0.01
N ASN A 215 5.86 -8.23 0.72
CA ASN A 215 5.64 -6.83 0.33
C ASN A 215 6.03 -6.57 -1.11
N LYS A 216 7.21 -7.08 -1.53
CA LYS A 216 7.65 -6.92 -2.92
C LYS A 216 6.81 -7.75 -3.89
N GLY A 217 6.30 -8.89 -3.46
CA GLY A 217 5.31 -9.66 -4.22
C GLY A 217 4.01 -8.89 -4.46
N LEU A 218 3.47 -8.25 -3.43
CA LEU A 218 2.28 -7.38 -3.55
C LEU A 218 2.55 -6.20 -4.48
N GLU A 219 3.71 -5.60 -4.41
CA GLU A 219 4.13 -4.49 -5.26
C GLU A 219 4.30 -4.90 -6.73
N VAL A 220 4.76 -6.12 -7.04
CA VAL A 220 4.77 -6.65 -8.40
C VAL A 220 3.36 -6.69 -8.98
N ILE A 221 2.37 -7.16 -8.20
CA ILE A 221 0.97 -7.20 -8.64
C ILE A 221 0.41 -5.79 -8.82
N GLU A 222 0.68 -4.88 -7.89
CA GLU A 222 0.26 -3.48 -7.98
C GLU A 222 0.84 -2.81 -9.24
N ALA A 223 2.14 -2.96 -9.53
CA ALA A 223 2.78 -2.42 -10.71
C ALA A 223 2.15 -2.94 -12.01
N MET A 224 1.92 -4.27 -12.07
CA MET A 224 1.25 -4.90 -13.20
C MET A 224 -0.13 -4.28 -13.49
N ARG A 225 -0.92 -4.05 -12.43
CA ARG A 225 -2.27 -3.47 -12.55
C ARG A 225 -2.24 -1.98 -12.88
N LEU A 226 -1.41 -1.22 -12.17
CA LEU A 226 -1.35 0.24 -12.29
C LEU A 226 -0.81 0.69 -13.66
N TYR A 227 0.21 -0.02 -14.17
CA TYR A 227 0.87 0.34 -15.43
C TYR A 227 0.40 -0.50 -16.62
N ASP A 228 -0.50 -1.48 -16.38
CA ASP A 228 -1.07 -2.34 -17.40
C ASP A 228 0.04 -3.05 -18.23
N VAL A 229 0.91 -3.75 -17.52
CA VAL A 229 2.00 -4.57 -18.06
C VAL A 229 1.86 -6.01 -17.56
N PRO A 230 2.30 -7.02 -18.33
CA PRO A 230 2.30 -8.41 -17.86
C PRO A 230 3.34 -8.60 -16.74
N VAL A 231 3.12 -9.57 -15.87
CA VAL A 231 4.00 -9.84 -14.72
C VAL A 231 5.44 -10.17 -15.13
N GLU A 232 5.64 -10.70 -16.33
CA GLU A 232 6.95 -10.99 -16.92
C GLU A 232 7.77 -9.72 -17.22
N GLN A 233 7.11 -8.57 -17.37
CA GLN A 233 7.77 -7.27 -17.54
C GLN A 233 8.04 -6.55 -16.22
N VAL A 234 7.79 -7.18 -15.06
CA VAL A 234 8.08 -6.59 -13.76
C VAL A 234 9.20 -7.38 -13.09
N ASP A 235 10.39 -6.81 -13.06
CA ASP A 235 11.56 -7.37 -12.37
C ASP A 235 11.69 -6.83 -10.94
N VAL A 236 12.42 -7.56 -10.11
CA VAL A 236 12.73 -7.17 -8.73
C VAL A 236 14.24 -7.24 -8.52
N VAL A 237 14.83 -6.20 -7.96
CA VAL A 237 16.25 -6.18 -7.56
C VAL A 237 16.39 -5.71 -6.10
N ILE A 238 17.32 -6.32 -5.39
CA ILE A 238 17.72 -5.89 -4.05
C ILE A 238 18.61 -4.65 -4.19
N HIS A 239 18.24 -3.58 -3.51
CA HIS A 239 19.02 -2.35 -3.39
C HIS A 239 19.03 -1.91 -1.92
N ARG A 240 20.06 -2.30 -1.18
CA ARG A 240 20.15 -2.14 0.28
C ARG A 240 20.06 -0.68 0.75
N GLN A 241 20.53 0.25 -0.05
CA GLN A 241 20.61 1.67 0.32
C GLN A 241 19.27 2.38 0.22
N SER A 242 18.29 1.82 -0.51
CA SER A 242 16.96 2.42 -0.74
C SER A 242 17.01 3.87 -1.27
N ILE A 243 18.04 4.20 -2.04
CA ILE A 243 18.23 5.52 -2.69
C ILE A 243 17.59 5.53 -4.08
N VAL A 244 17.83 4.47 -4.86
CA VAL A 244 17.06 4.21 -6.10
C VAL A 244 15.75 3.56 -5.68
N HIS A 245 14.64 4.27 -5.89
CA HIS A 245 13.33 3.75 -5.46
C HIS A 245 12.73 2.78 -6.47
N SER A 246 12.91 3.00 -7.77
CA SER A 246 12.63 2.02 -8.85
C SER A 246 13.12 2.57 -10.19
N MET A 247 13.06 1.73 -11.23
CA MET A 247 13.57 2.04 -12.56
C MET A 247 12.63 1.55 -13.66
N VAL A 248 12.77 2.12 -14.84
CA VAL A 248 12.11 1.66 -16.08
C VAL A 248 13.18 1.46 -17.13
N GLU A 249 13.23 0.27 -17.72
CA GLU A 249 14.07 -0.03 -18.88
C GLU A 249 13.23 0.09 -20.16
N THR A 250 13.73 0.81 -21.14
CA THR A 250 13.09 0.99 -22.43
C THR A 250 13.61 -0.01 -23.48
N VAL A 251 12.89 -0.18 -24.58
CA VAL A 251 13.21 -1.16 -25.64
C VAL A 251 14.55 -0.92 -26.32
N ASP A 252 15.13 0.26 -26.22
CA ASP A 252 16.46 0.60 -26.72
C ASP A 252 17.59 0.32 -25.70
N GLY A 253 17.22 -0.21 -24.51
CA GLY A 253 18.14 -0.57 -23.43
C GLY A 253 18.51 0.58 -22.48
N ALA A 254 17.91 1.77 -22.64
CA ALA A 254 18.10 2.84 -21.66
C ALA A 254 17.36 2.51 -20.35
N VAL A 255 17.97 2.83 -19.19
CA VAL A 255 17.36 2.66 -17.88
C VAL A 255 17.18 4.02 -17.22
N MET A 256 15.95 4.38 -16.95
CA MET A 256 15.60 5.57 -16.19
C MET A 256 15.30 5.21 -14.74
N ALA A 257 15.85 5.96 -13.78
CA ALA A 257 15.70 5.72 -12.37
C ALA A 257 15.27 6.98 -11.63
N GLN A 258 14.36 6.82 -10.67
CA GLN A 258 14.08 7.89 -9.71
C GLN A 258 14.88 7.63 -8.42
N LEU A 259 15.62 8.66 -7.99
CA LEU A 259 16.40 8.65 -6.77
C LEU A 259 15.86 9.69 -5.80
N GLY A 260 15.94 9.39 -4.50
CA GLY A 260 15.53 10.30 -3.44
C GLY A 260 15.97 9.84 -2.06
N ALA A 261 15.84 10.69 -1.07
CA ALA A 261 15.91 10.28 0.32
C ALA A 261 14.73 9.31 0.62
N PRO A 262 14.91 8.33 1.52
CA PRO A 262 13.84 7.40 1.90
C PRO A 262 12.81 8.09 2.81
N ASP A 263 11.96 8.91 2.22
CA ASP A 263 10.93 9.70 2.91
C ASP A 263 9.61 9.67 2.13
N MET A 264 8.58 9.12 2.75
CA MET A 264 7.25 8.98 2.13
C MET A 264 6.57 10.33 1.83
N ARG A 265 7.03 11.43 2.42
CA ARG A 265 6.49 12.76 2.11
C ARG A 265 6.73 13.16 0.65
N LEU A 266 7.80 12.67 0.02
CA LEU A 266 8.05 12.90 -1.41
C LEU A 266 6.93 12.35 -2.31
N PRO A 267 6.61 11.05 -2.30
CA PRO A 267 5.52 10.52 -3.12
C PRO A 267 4.14 11.01 -2.68
N ILE A 268 3.92 11.26 -1.39
CA ILE A 268 2.67 11.84 -0.90
C ILE A 268 2.46 13.23 -1.51
N GLN A 269 3.48 14.11 -1.43
CA GLN A 269 3.36 15.44 -2.01
C GLN A 269 3.12 15.38 -3.51
N LEU A 270 3.84 14.52 -4.24
CA LEU A 270 3.62 14.36 -5.66
C LEU A 270 2.17 13.94 -5.96
N ALA A 271 1.59 13.00 -5.20
CA ALA A 271 0.20 12.59 -5.37
C ALA A 271 -0.80 13.75 -5.16
N LEU A 272 -0.45 14.67 -4.27
CA LEU A 272 -1.26 15.86 -3.98
C LEU A 272 -1.07 16.98 -5.03
N THR A 273 0.12 17.15 -5.60
CA THR A 273 0.45 18.30 -6.46
C THR A 273 0.49 17.99 -7.95
N TYR A 274 0.57 16.71 -8.32
CA TYR A 274 0.68 16.30 -9.72
C TYR A 274 -0.35 17.03 -10.62
N PRO A 275 0.02 17.51 -11.80
CA PRO A 275 1.33 17.30 -12.48
C PRO A 275 2.45 18.26 -12.04
N GLU A 276 2.20 19.18 -11.14
CA GLU A 276 3.17 20.17 -10.71
C GLU A 276 4.17 19.59 -9.69
N ARG A 277 5.38 20.14 -9.66
CA ARG A 277 6.37 19.88 -8.64
C ARG A 277 6.57 21.13 -7.78
N THR A 278 6.31 20.98 -6.50
CA THR A 278 6.48 22.06 -5.52
C THR A 278 7.59 21.71 -4.53
N GLU A 279 8.06 22.69 -3.78
CA GLU A 279 9.06 22.48 -2.74
C GLU A 279 8.50 21.54 -1.66
N CYS A 280 9.30 20.54 -1.26
CA CYS A 280 8.93 19.54 -0.26
C CYS A 280 9.80 19.71 0.99
N PRO A 281 9.24 19.65 2.21
CA PRO A 281 9.98 19.81 3.45
C PRO A 281 10.76 18.54 3.85
N VAL A 282 11.57 18.02 2.91
CA VAL A 282 12.42 16.86 3.10
C VAL A 282 13.85 17.17 2.72
N ASP A 283 14.80 16.46 3.31
CA ASP A 283 16.20 16.61 2.98
C ASP A 283 16.47 16.25 1.52
N ARG A 284 17.25 17.06 0.83
CA ARG A 284 17.67 16.76 -0.54
C ARG A 284 18.76 15.69 -0.54
N LEU A 285 18.65 14.76 -1.50
CA LEU A 285 19.68 13.75 -1.70
C LEU A 285 20.99 14.40 -2.16
N ASP A 286 22.07 14.12 -1.43
CA ASP A 286 23.43 14.50 -1.79
C ASP A 286 24.17 13.26 -2.32
N LEU A 287 24.26 13.14 -3.64
CA LEU A 287 24.90 11.99 -4.30
C LEU A 287 26.38 11.82 -3.91
N THR A 288 27.07 12.89 -3.49
CA THR A 288 28.46 12.78 -3.08
C THR A 288 28.65 12.06 -1.75
N LYS A 289 27.57 11.92 -0.98
CA LYS A 289 27.54 11.22 0.32
C LYS A 289 26.94 9.82 0.25
N CYS A 290 26.34 9.44 -0.89
CA CYS A 290 25.64 8.15 -1.01
C CYS A 290 26.59 6.93 -1.03
N GLY A 291 27.85 7.12 -1.38
CA GLY A 291 28.78 6.00 -1.58
C GLY A 291 28.40 5.13 -2.79
N ALA A 292 28.67 3.83 -2.71
CA ALA A 292 28.35 2.88 -3.77
C ALA A 292 26.87 2.48 -3.71
N LEU A 293 26.20 2.49 -4.85
CA LEU A 293 24.86 1.92 -5.03
C LEU A 293 25.02 0.49 -5.50
N THR A 294 24.47 -0.47 -4.76
CA THR A 294 24.62 -1.90 -5.03
C THR A 294 23.29 -2.54 -5.39
N PHE A 295 23.34 -3.49 -6.29
CA PHE A 295 22.17 -4.25 -6.76
C PHE A 295 22.49 -5.74 -6.74
N ALA A 296 21.46 -6.56 -6.38
CA ALA A 296 21.56 -8.02 -6.36
C ALA A 296 20.21 -8.64 -6.73
N GLU A 297 20.22 -9.90 -7.08
CA GLU A 297 19.00 -10.68 -7.29
C GLU A 297 18.36 -11.08 -5.95
N PRO A 298 17.01 -11.14 -5.86
CA PRO A 298 16.34 -11.70 -4.71
C PRO A 298 16.49 -13.23 -4.65
N ASP A 299 16.73 -13.77 -3.47
CA ASP A 299 16.75 -15.22 -3.22
C ASP A 299 15.32 -15.75 -3.04
N MET A 300 14.71 -16.25 -4.13
CA MET A 300 13.34 -16.78 -4.09
C MET A 300 13.23 -18.19 -3.47
N GLU A 301 14.34 -18.86 -3.18
CA GLU A 301 14.34 -20.15 -2.47
C GLU A 301 14.28 -19.91 -0.95
N ALA A 302 15.09 -18.97 -0.45
CA ALA A 302 15.04 -18.56 0.95
C ALA A 302 13.77 -17.76 1.27
N PHE A 303 13.26 -16.96 0.32
CA PHE A 303 12.09 -16.10 0.47
C PHE A 303 10.98 -16.43 -0.54
N PRO A 304 10.28 -17.58 -0.37
CA PRO A 304 9.37 -18.11 -1.38
C PRO A 304 8.08 -17.28 -1.59
N CYS A 305 7.75 -16.35 -0.67
CA CYS A 305 6.57 -15.50 -0.78
C CYS A 305 6.58 -14.61 -2.03
N LEU A 306 7.76 -14.12 -2.47
CA LEU A 306 7.88 -13.35 -3.71
C LEU A 306 7.51 -14.19 -4.94
N LYS A 307 7.99 -15.44 -4.99
CA LYS A 307 7.63 -16.36 -6.08
C LYS A 307 6.14 -16.68 -6.07
N LEU A 308 5.58 -16.99 -4.90
CA LEU A 308 4.14 -17.27 -4.74
C LEU A 308 3.28 -16.11 -5.24
N ALA A 309 3.63 -14.87 -4.90
CA ALA A 309 2.92 -13.69 -5.36
C ALA A 309 2.96 -13.54 -6.89
N ARG A 310 4.10 -13.79 -7.52
CA ARG A 310 4.23 -13.81 -8.98
C ARG A 310 3.40 -14.91 -9.64
N ASP A 311 3.35 -16.09 -9.02
CA ASP A 311 2.53 -17.20 -9.51
C ASP A 311 1.02 -16.87 -9.40
N CYS A 312 0.57 -16.25 -8.30
CA CYS A 312 -0.80 -15.74 -8.15
C CYS A 312 -1.12 -14.63 -9.18
N ALA A 313 -0.16 -13.73 -9.45
CA ALA A 313 -0.31 -12.69 -10.46
C ALA A 313 -0.55 -13.27 -11.87
N LYS A 314 0.17 -14.34 -12.24
CA LYS A 314 -0.02 -15.05 -13.51
C LYS A 314 -1.37 -15.75 -13.59
N LEU A 315 -1.79 -16.36 -12.49
CA LEU A 315 -3.06 -17.08 -12.43
C LEU A 315 -4.24 -16.10 -12.54
N GLY A 316 -4.13 -14.91 -11.94
CA GLY A 316 -5.19 -13.89 -11.95
C GLY A 316 -6.40 -14.30 -11.10
N GLY A 317 -7.58 -13.80 -11.46
CA GLY A 317 -8.83 -14.14 -10.78
C GLY A 317 -8.77 -13.93 -9.27
N THR A 318 -9.31 -14.88 -8.50
CA THR A 318 -9.29 -14.81 -7.03
C THR A 318 -7.97 -15.25 -6.37
N ALA A 319 -6.94 -15.64 -7.11
CA ALA A 319 -5.67 -16.07 -6.53
C ALA A 319 -5.00 -14.95 -5.69
N CYS A 320 -5.02 -13.70 -6.18
CA CYS A 320 -4.44 -12.57 -5.47
C CYS A 320 -5.19 -12.17 -4.19
N PRO A 321 -6.53 -12.02 -4.18
CA PRO A 321 -7.25 -11.76 -2.93
C PRO A 321 -7.14 -12.90 -1.92
N VAL A 322 -7.12 -14.16 -2.34
CA VAL A 322 -6.88 -15.31 -1.45
C VAL A 322 -5.50 -15.23 -0.82
N MET A 323 -4.45 -15.03 -1.64
CA MET A 323 -3.08 -14.86 -1.15
C MET A 323 -2.96 -13.71 -0.14
N ASN A 324 -3.55 -12.54 -0.45
CA ASN A 324 -3.50 -11.38 0.43
C ASN A 324 -4.23 -11.63 1.75
N GLY A 325 -5.47 -12.16 1.71
CA GLY A 325 -6.27 -12.47 2.90
C GLY A 325 -5.57 -13.48 3.82
N ALA A 326 -5.01 -14.55 3.24
CA ALA A 326 -4.23 -15.54 3.98
C ALA A 326 -2.96 -14.92 4.58
N ASN A 327 -2.23 -14.07 3.83
CA ASN A 327 -1.04 -13.40 4.32
C ASN A 327 -1.34 -12.47 5.50
N GLU A 328 -2.40 -11.67 5.43
CA GLU A 328 -2.78 -10.80 6.55
C GLU A 328 -3.11 -11.61 7.81
N ALA A 329 -3.83 -12.72 7.67
CA ALA A 329 -4.17 -13.60 8.78
C ALA A 329 -2.93 -14.29 9.36
N ALA A 330 -2.05 -14.85 8.53
CA ALA A 330 -0.83 -15.52 8.95
C ALA A 330 0.15 -14.54 9.64
N VAL A 331 0.33 -13.35 9.07
CA VAL A 331 1.17 -12.29 9.70
C VAL A 331 0.61 -11.86 11.05
N ALA A 332 -0.72 -11.78 11.20
CA ALA A 332 -1.32 -11.49 12.50
C ALA A 332 -1.02 -12.58 13.55
N LEU A 333 -1.01 -13.85 13.17
CA LEU A 333 -0.62 -14.96 14.04
C LEU A 333 0.88 -14.90 14.38
N TYR A 334 1.74 -14.62 13.42
CA TYR A 334 3.18 -14.46 13.63
C TYR A 334 3.49 -13.29 14.59
N LEU A 335 2.80 -12.18 14.46
CA LEU A 335 2.93 -11.04 15.36
C LEU A 335 2.46 -11.33 16.80
N GLN A 336 1.66 -12.38 17.00
CA GLN A 336 1.24 -12.89 18.30
C GLN A 336 2.14 -14.03 18.83
N ASP A 337 3.24 -14.33 18.14
CA ASP A 337 4.16 -15.46 18.45
C ASP A 337 3.46 -16.84 18.42
N LYS A 338 2.43 -16.99 17.59
CA LYS A 338 1.64 -18.23 17.49
C LYS A 338 2.15 -19.20 16.43
N ILE A 339 2.90 -18.70 15.45
CA ILE A 339 3.47 -19.47 14.34
C ILE A 339 4.90 -19.03 14.06
N GLY A 340 5.69 -19.89 13.41
CA GLY A 340 7.06 -19.60 12.95
C GLY A 340 7.11 -18.78 11.66
N PHE A 341 8.31 -18.38 11.28
CA PHE A 341 8.53 -17.51 10.11
C PHE A 341 8.08 -18.17 8.79
N TYR A 342 8.43 -19.43 8.57
CA TYR A 342 8.03 -20.15 7.36
C TYR A 342 6.58 -20.60 7.35
N ASP A 343 5.95 -20.70 8.52
CA ASP A 343 4.52 -21.05 8.59
C ASP A 343 3.66 -19.99 7.90
N ILE A 344 4.14 -18.73 7.81
CA ILE A 344 3.48 -17.68 7.01
C ILE A 344 3.34 -18.15 5.56
N TYR A 345 4.44 -18.61 4.94
CA TYR A 345 4.41 -19.09 3.56
C TYR A 345 3.54 -20.34 3.40
N GLU A 346 3.67 -21.30 4.29
CA GLU A 346 2.92 -22.57 4.20
C GLU A 346 1.42 -22.35 4.32
N LEU A 347 0.97 -21.48 5.25
CA LEU A 347 -0.44 -21.12 5.40
C LEU A 347 -0.97 -20.37 4.18
N VAL A 348 -0.19 -19.42 3.64
CA VAL A 348 -0.61 -18.65 2.45
C VAL A 348 -0.69 -19.57 1.23
N LYS A 349 0.32 -20.42 1.02
CA LYS A 349 0.35 -21.38 -0.08
C LYS A 349 -0.82 -22.38 0.02
N GLY A 350 -1.05 -22.91 1.21
CA GLY A 350 -2.17 -23.84 1.46
C GLY A 350 -3.53 -23.20 1.20
N ALA A 351 -3.72 -21.92 1.56
CA ALA A 351 -4.96 -21.20 1.24
C ALA A 351 -5.12 -21.04 -0.28
N VAL A 352 -4.07 -20.66 -1.01
CA VAL A 352 -4.10 -20.51 -2.48
C VAL A 352 -4.43 -21.83 -3.17
N ASP A 353 -3.92 -22.95 -2.64
CA ASP A 353 -4.17 -24.28 -3.21
C ASP A 353 -5.57 -24.83 -2.89
N THR A 354 -6.23 -24.34 -1.82
CA THR A 354 -7.44 -24.96 -1.27
C THR A 354 -8.71 -24.13 -1.51
N VAL A 355 -8.61 -22.79 -1.40
CA VAL A 355 -9.77 -21.91 -1.60
C VAL A 355 -10.23 -21.96 -3.05
N PRO A 356 -11.53 -22.09 -3.33
CA PRO A 356 -12.04 -22.18 -4.71
C PRO A 356 -11.59 -20.98 -5.58
N PHE A 357 -11.06 -21.30 -6.76
CA PHE A 357 -10.61 -20.32 -7.73
C PHE A 357 -11.75 -19.85 -8.64
N ILE A 358 -11.87 -18.52 -8.85
CA ILE A 358 -12.83 -17.88 -9.77
C ILE A 358 -12.02 -17.00 -10.73
N GLN A 359 -12.16 -17.24 -12.05
CA GLN A 359 -11.36 -16.57 -13.09
C GLN A 359 -11.69 -15.08 -13.24
N ASN A 360 -12.97 -14.72 -13.28
CA ASN A 360 -13.46 -13.35 -13.48
C ASN A 360 -14.41 -12.99 -12.33
N PRO A 361 -13.87 -12.71 -11.12
CA PRO A 361 -14.71 -12.52 -9.95
C PRO A 361 -15.41 -11.15 -9.94
N THR A 362 -16.64 -11.14 -9.43
CA THR A 362 -17.33 -9.92 -8.99
C THR A 362 -16.68 -9.37 -7.71
N LEU A 363 -17.07 -8.15 -7.31
CA LEU A 363 -16.62 -7.57 -6.05
C LEU A 363 -16.98 -8.46 -4.84
N GLU A 364 -18.18 -8.99 -4.82
CA GLU A 364 -18.68 -9.88 -3.77
C GLU A 364 -17.87 -11.18 -3.69
N GLU A 365 -17.54 -11.76 -4.83
CA GLU A 365 -16.68 -12.96 -4.91
C GLU A 365 -15.25 -12.70 -4.47
N ILE A 366 -14.69 -11.51 -4.75
CA ILE A 366 -13.37 -11.07 -4.25
C ILE A 366 -13.41 -11.00 -2.71
N LEU A 367 -14.41 -10.34 -2.14
CA LEU A 367 -14.57 -10.20 -0.69
C LEU A 367 -14.78 -11.54 0.00
N GLU A 368 -15.58 -12.42 -0.62
CA GLU A 368 -15.81 -13.77 -0.09
C GLU A 368 -14.53 -14.63 -0.15
N SER A 369 -13.74 -14.51 -1.22
CA SER A 369 -12.46 -15.22 -1.36
C SER A 369 -11.45 -14.78 -0.28
N ASP A 370 -11.36 -13.49 0.03
CA ASP A 370 -10.54 -12.97 1.16
C ASP A 370 -11.03 -13.57 2.49
N ARG A 371 -12.37 -13.59 2.72
CA ARG A 371 -12.95 -14.16 3.93
C ARG A 371 -12.65 -15.65 4.09
N LEU A 372 -12.78 -16.41 3.01
CA LEU A 372 -12.49 -17.86 3.00
C LEU A 372 -11.00 -18.13 3.24
N ALA A 373 -10.11 -17.31 2.68
CA ALA A 373 -8.67 -17.42 2.91
C ALA A 373 -8.30 -17.19 4.39
N ARG A 374 -8.89 -16.18 5.04
CA ARG A 374 -8.72 -15.94 6.48
C ARG A 374 -9.27 -17.06 7.33
N GLN A 375 -10.42 -17.61 6.96
CA GLN A 375 -11.03 -18.76 7.64
C GLN A 375 -10.11 -19.98 7.51
N TYR A 376 -9.59 -20.28 6.32
CA TYR A 376 -8.62 -21.36 6.12
C TYR A 376 -7.43 -21.24 7.07
N VAL A 377 -6.81 -20.06 7.17
CA VAL A 377 -5.66 -19.83 8.05
C VAL A 377 -6.04 -20.08 9.52
N ALA A 378 -7.21 -19.62 9.97
CA ALA A 378 -7.67 -19.84 11.34
C ALA A 378 -7.89 -21.33 11.64
N GLU A 379 -8.50 -22.07 10.72
CA GLU A 379 -8.73 -23.52 10.85
C GLU A 379 -7.42 -24.31 10.85
N GLN A 380 -6.46 -23.97 9.97
CA GLN A 380 -5.18 -24.66 9.93
C GLN A 380 -4.32 -24.37 11.17
N TYR A 381 -4.41 -23.15 11.73
CA TYR A 381 -3.71 -22.82 12.96
C TYR A 381 -4.17 -23.65 14.17
N GLU A 382 -5.45 -24.00 14.25
CA GLU A 382 -5.97 -24.87 15.34
C GLU A 382 -5.43 -26.30 15.28
N VAL A 383 -4.85 -26.70 14.15
CA VAL A 383 -4.31 -28.05 13.90
C VAL A 383 -2.77 -28.09 14.04
N LEU A 384 -2.09 -26.93 13.95
CA LEU A 384 -0.63 -26.78 14.18
C LEU A 384 -0.31 -26.83 15.67
#